data_0245c1ba050caf8490f3a2bcb5e0bb0c
#
_entry.id   0245c1ba050caf8490f3a2bcb5e0bb0c
#
_cell.length_a   1.000
_cell.length_b   1.000
_cell.length_c   1.000
_cell.angle_alpha   90.00
_cell.angle_beta   90.00
_cell.angle_gamma   90.00
#
_symmetry.space_group_name_H-M   'P 1'
#
loop_
_entity.id
_entity.type
_entity.pdbx_description
1 polymer ?
#
loop_
_entity_poly.entity_id
_entity_poly.type
_entity_poly.pdbx_seq_one_letter_code
_entity_poly.pdbx_strand_id
1 'polypeptide(L)'
;MKYALLSVYDKTGIADFARVLEKSGYEIISTGGTFNLLKENGIKVTPIDEITGNPRNSFDGRMKTISFQIESGILFDRKNPKHVKEAEKLKIPQIDIVVCNLYPFEQKPGIETIDVGGPTMIRAAAKNSHSVLVVVSPDDYGLVAEALEKGKVTDQLRKELAARAFYHLSFYDSQIGSFFSNEKFPQELTVSLRRLNILRYGENPHQAGALYLMPKANSPIGKLKHLWGRELSGTNIGDIYTGLETVRQFSKPAAAVMKHLSPCGIATGKDSEEALDRAVKADPVSAFGGVVVLNKPMDVSAAKIIATFKNEKEGNTDIVAVPEISNDALELLKKVRKTMGVYTFGKIPVDRTENWDLKYFAGAVLLQDYDDNVEESFKDWKVVTKKKPTQKQIELMHFGFKAVKSVKSNSVLVVDKDIPMTRGIGSGQTSRIGATKIALEQAGDLAKDGILVSDSFFPFDDSVKMAAKFGIGAIVEQGGSVNDKLSIEAADKAGIPMVFTGRRAFRH
;
A
#
# COMPACT_ATOMS: atom_id res chain seq x y z
N MET A 1 -43.78 10.41 18.75
CA MET A 1 -43.45 10.34 17.32
C MET A 1 -41.95 10.10 17.24
N LYS A 2 -41.51 9.13 16.42
CA LYS A 2 -40.11 8.76 16.28
C LYS A 2 -39.60 9.19 14.92
N TYR A 3 -38.43 9.79 14.87
CA TYR A 3 -37.86 10.31 13.62
C TYR A 3 -36.60 9.57 13.21
N ALA A 4 -36.41 9.45 11.89
CA ALA A 4 -35.17 9.10 11.24
C ALA A 4 -34.66 10.31 10.44
N LEU A 5 -33.45 10.78 10.75
CA LEU A 5 -32.82 11.89 10.06
C LEU A 5 -31.86 11.37 8.99
N LEU A 6 -32.13 11.69 7.72
CA LEU A 6 -31.38 11.23 6.55
C LEU A 6 -30.69 12.42 5.85
N SER A 7 -29.38 12.40 5.84
CA SER A 7 -28.54 13.41 5.16
C SER A 7 -27.32 12.75 4.57
N VAL A 8 -27.40 12.32 3.30
CA VAL A 8 -26.34 11.53 2.66
C VAL A 8 -25.82 12.18 1.39
N TYR A 9 -24.51 12.13 1.21
CA TYR A 9 -23.85 12.45 -0.07
C TYR A 9 -24.01 11.30 -1.06
N ASP A 10 -23.55 10.11 -0.68
CA ASP A 10 -23.78 8.87 -1.43
C ASP A 10 -25.22 8.40 -1.21
N LYS A 11 -25.99 8.47 -2.28
CA LYS A 11 -27.43 8.19 -2.29
C LYS A 11 -27.78 6.75 -2.68
N THR A 12 -26.76 5.89 -2.83
CA THR A 12 -26.96 4.48 -3.18
C THR A 12 -27.89 3.79 -2.18
N GLY A 13 -29.01 3.25 -2.65
CA GLY A 13 -29.95 2.48 -1.85
C GLY A 13 -30.76 3.27 -0.79
N ILE A 14 -30.59 4.59 -0.67
CA ILE A 14 -31.21 5.39 0.39
C ILE A 14 -32.74 5.41 0.29
N ALA A 15 -33.32 5.41 -0.93
CA ALA A 15 -34.74 5.42 -1.12
C ALA A 15 -35.42 4.11 -0.64
N ASP A 16 -34.80 2.97 -0.93
CA ASP A 16 -35.28 1.66 -0.46
C ASP A 16 -35.16 1.53 1.05
N PHE A 17 -34.03 1.99 1.60
CA PHE A 17 -33.83 2.01 3.05
C PHE A 17 -34.82 2.93 3.75
N ALA A 18 -35.13 4.10 3.19
CA ALA A 18 -36.16 5.00 3.71
C ALA A 18 -37.55 4.36 3.75
N ARG A 19 -37.97 3.56 2.74
CA ARG A 19 -39.20 2.78 2.78
C ARG A 19 -39.25 1.78 3.93
N VAL A 20 -38.12 1.16 4.25
CA VAL A 20 -38.03 0.25 5.41
C VAL A 20 -38.22 1.03 6.71
N LEU A 21 -37.64 2.23 6.82
CA LEU A 21 -37.82 3.09 7.99
C LEU A 21 -39.27 3.54 8.16
N GLU A 22 -39.95 3.97 7.09
CA GLU A 22 -41.39 4.30 7.14
C GLU A 22 -42.22 3.10 7.61
N LYS A 23 -42.02 1.92 7.03
CA LYS A 23 -42.68 0.67 7.44
C LYS A 23 -42.43 0.30 8.89
N SER A 24 -41.25 0.68 9.42
CA SER A 24 -40.87 0.46 10.82
C SER A 24 -41.39 1.56 11.76
N GLY A 25 -42.22 2.47 11.26
CA GLY A 25 -42.93 3.48 12.05
C GLY A 25 -42.13 4.77 12.32
N TYR A 26 -41.11 5.06 11.52
CA TYR A 26 -40.36 6.30 11.63
C TYR A 26 -40.87 7.36 10.63
N GLU A 27 -41.00 8.59 11.10
CA GLU A 27 -41.14 9.75 10.22
C GLU A 27 -39.79 10.20 9.75
N ILE A 28 -39.63 10.55 8.46
CA ILE A 28 -38.37 10.88 7.87
C ILE A 28 -38.15 12.39 7.84
N ILE A 29 -37.05 12.84 8.41
CA ILE A 29 -36.54 14.22 8.27
C ILE A 29 -35.34 14.19 7.30
N SER A 30 -35.26 15.12 6.38
CA SER A 30 -34.15 15.16 5.45
C SER A 30 -33.80 16.58 5.00
N THR A 31 -32.61 16.73 4.39
CA THR A 31 -32.08 18.00 3.91
C THR A 31 -31.56 17.93 2.49
N GLY A 32 -31.62 19.03 1.77
CA GLY A 32 -30.97 19.27 0.48
C GLY A 32 -31.29 18.21 -0.59
N GLY A 33 -30.24 17.71 -1.23
CA GLY A 33 -30.39 16.75 -2.32
C GLY A 33 -30.96 15.38 -1.88
N THR A 34 -30.79 14.98 -0.61
CA THR A 34 -31.41 13.76 -0.08
C THR A 34 -32.92 13.94 0.03
N PHE A 35 -33.40 15.08 0.53
CA PHE A 35 -34.80 15.42 0.58
C PHE A 35 -35.46 15.34 -0.81
N ASN A 36 -34.87 15.98 -1.82
CA ASN A 36 -35.42 15.97 -3.17
C ASN A 36 -35.54 14.55 -3.74
N LEU A 37 -34.48 13.74 -3.60
CA LEU A 37 -34.47 12.37 -4.08
C LEU A 37 -35.58 11.51 -3.39
N LEU A 38 -35.74 11.63 -2.07
CA LEU A 38 -36.74 10.90 -1.34
C LEU A 38 -38.17 11.29 -1.78
N LYS A 39 -38.41 12.60 -1.96
CA LYS A 39 -39.66 13.14 -2.45
C LYS A 39 -39.97 12.68 -3.87
N GLU A 40 -39.02 12.68 -4.78
CA GLU A 40 -39.17 12.16 -6.16
C GLU A 40 -39.47 10.67 -6.20
N ASN A 41 -39.04 9.90 -5.19
CA ASN A 41 -39.34 8.48 -5.03
C ASN A 41 -40.64 8.20 -4.26
N GLY A 42 -41.48 9.22 -4.00
CA GLY A 42 -42.74 9.10 -3.39
C GLY A 42 -42.73 8.82 -1.87
N ILE A 43 -41.62 9.08 -1.20
CA ILE A 43 -41.45 8.89 0.24
C ILE A 43 -41.92 10.16 0.96
N LYS A 44 -42.70 9.96 2.04
CA LYS A 44 -43.17 11.07 2.88
C LYS A 44 -41.99 11.58 3.73
N VAL A 45 -41.49 12.78 3.43
CA VAL A 45 -40.31 13.37 4.07
C VAL A 45 -40.60 14.80 4.52
N THR A 46 -40.21 15.12 5.75
CA THR A 46 -40.29 16.45 6.33
C THR A 46 -38.96 17.20 6.05
N PRO A 47 -38.99 18.39 5.47
CA PRO A 47 -37.80 19.17 5.26
C PRO A 47 -37.24 19.62 6.62
N ILE A 48 -35.89 19.60 6.76
CA ILE A 48 -35.24 19.85 8.04
C ILE A 48 -35.49 21.27 8.59
N ASP A 49 -35.68 22.23 7.74
CA ASP A 49 -35.96 23.63 8.12
C ASP A 49 -37.31 23.79 8.90
N GLU A 50 -38.27 22.90 8.71
CA GLU A 50 -39.48 22.86 9.51
C GLU A 50 -39.21 22.40 10.97
N ILE A 51 -38.13 21.67 11.19
CA ILE A 51 -37.75 21.18 12.51
C ILE A 51 -36.81 22.15 13.19
N THR A 52 -35.79 22.62 12.45
CA THR A 52 -34.73 23.51 12.99
C THR A 52 -35.23 24.92 13.28
N GLY A 53 -36.21 25.40 12.50
CA GLY A 53 -36.57 26.82 12.47
C GLY A 53 -35.51 27.74 11.87
N ASN A 54 -34.41 27.19 11.32
CA ASN A 54 -33.36 27.98 10.67
C ASN A 54 -33.93 28.60 9.38
N PRO A 55 -33.62 29.88 9.09
CA PRO A 55 -33.96 30.46 7.79
C PRO A 55 -33.32 29.67 6.64
N ARG A 56 -34.09 29.43 5.57
CA ARG A 56 -33.59 28.70 4.40
C ARG A 56 -32.36 29.38 3.82
N ASN A 57 -31.36 28.56 3.49
CA ASN A 57 -30.09 29.01 2.89
C ASN A 57 -29.27 30.02 3.73
N SER A 58 -29.48 30.05 5.06
CA SER A 58 -28.66 30.89 5.93
C SER A 58 -27.15 30.68 5.68
N PHE A 59 -26.43 31.77 5.47
CA PHE A 59 -24.99 31.76 5.17
C PHE A 59 -24.64 30.84 3.98
N ASP A 60 -25.36 30.98 2.88
CA ASP A 60 -25.21 30.16 1.66
C ASP A 60 -25.32 28.63 1.94
N GLY A 61 -26.12 28.29 2.95
CA GLY A 61 -26.40 26.91 3.32
C GLY A 61 -25.40 26.28 4.28
N ARG A 62 -24.51 27.06 4.92
CA ARG A 62 -23.60 26.55 5.97
C ARG A 62 -24.31 26.17 7.26
N MET A 63 -25.52 26.73 7.52
CA MET A 63 -26.35 26.44 8.69
C MET A 63 -27.64 25.71 8.29
N LYS A 64 -27.51 24.41 7.96
CA LYS A 64 -28.68 23.59 7.56
C LYS A 64 -29.18 22.70 8.69
N THR A 65 -28.27 21.94 9.30
CA THR A 65 -28.60 20.88 10.26
C THR A 65 -28.31 21.28 11.71
N ILE A 66 -27.32 22.14 11.91
CA ILE A 66 -26.87 22.53 13.26
C ILE A 66 -27.97 23.41 13.88
N SER A 67 -28.62 22.88 14.91
CA SER A 67 -29.66 23.59 15.65
C SER A 67 -29.87 22.94 17.02
N PHE A 68 -30.42 23.71 17.97
CA PHE A 68 -30.76 23.18 19.26
C PHE A 68 -31.72 21.99 19.16
N GLN A 69 -32.69 22.04 18.25
CA GLN A 69 -33.70 21.00 18.06
C GLN A 69 -33.10 19.69 17.58
N ILE A 70 -32.24 19.75 16.57
CA ILE A 70 -31.62 18.53 16.00
C ILE A 70 -30.65 17.92 16.98
N GLU A 71 -29.71 18.70 17.50
CA GLU A 71 -28.67 18.16 18.38
C GLU A 71 -29.26 17.65 19.71
N SER A 72 -30.23 18.38 20.29
CA SER A 72 -30.95 17.88 21.47
C SER A 72 -31.76 16.64 21.15
N GLY A 73 -32.45 16.59 19.99
CA GLY A 73 -33.21 15.45 19.53
C GLY A 73 -32.40 14.16 19.37
N ILE A 74 -31.12 14.29 19.05
CA ILE A 74 -30.17 13.17 18.98
C ILE A 74 -29.57 12.86 20.35
N LEU A 75 -29.19 13.87 21.15
CA LEU A 75 -28.36 13.71 22.35
C LEU A 75 -29.13 13.38 23.63
N PHE A 76 -30.43 13.72 23.76
CA PHE A 76 -31.11 13.43 25.01
C PHE A 76 -31.21 11.92 25.27
N ASP A 77 -30.89 11.51 26.49
CA ASP A 77 -30.93 10.12 26.91
C ASP A 77 -32.37 9.68 27.18
N ARG A 78 -32.89 8.72 26.39
CA ARG A 78 -34.26 8.18 26.47
C ARG A 78 -34.48 7.36 27.77
N LYS A 79 -33.39 6.93 28.43
CA LYS A 79 -33.44 6.20 29.71
C LYS A 79 -33.44 7.13 30.92
N ASN A 80 -33.12 8.43 30.71
CA ASN A 80 -33.11 9.42 31.78
C ASN A 80 -34.48 10.16 31.89
N PRO A 81 -35.26 9.94 32.95
CA PRO A 81 -36.59 10.56 33.06
C PRO A 81 -36.57 12.10 33.10
N LYS A 82 -35.45 12.72 33.59
CA LYS A 82 -35.28 14.17 33.55
C LYS A 82 -35.13 14.68 32.13
N HIS A 83 -34.29 14.00 31.29
CA HIS A 83 -34.12 14.37 29.91
C HIS A 83 -35.42 14.21 29.09
N VAL A 84 -36.16 13.15 29.34
CA VAL A 84 -37.47 12.92 28.67
C VAL A 84 -38.44 14.04 28.97
N LYS A 85 -38.64 14.42 30.26
CA LYS A 85 -39.54 15.51 30.65
C LYS A 85 -39.06 16.87 30.08
N GLU A 86 -37.77 17.09 30.02
CA GLU A 86 -37.21 18.33 29.46
C GLU A 86 -37.44 18.38 27.93
N ALA A 87 -37.20 17.29 27.24
CA ALA A 87 -37.46 17.17 25.79
C ALA A 87 -38.92 17.41 25.45
N GLU A 88 -39.86 16.86 26.24
CA GLU A 88 -41.30 17.10 26.10
C GLU A 88 -41.64 18.58 26.30
N LYS A 89 -41.15 19.19 27.37
CA LYS A 89 -41.35 20.61 27.68
C LYS A 89 -40.88 21.53 26.58
N LEU A 90 -39.69 21.21 26.01
CA LEU A 90 -39.03 22.00 24.97
C LEU A 90 -39.47 21.61 23.56
N LYS A 91 -40.41 20.64 23.43
CA LYS A 91 -40.89 20.11 22.14
C LYS A 91 -39.77 19.62 21.23
N ILE A 92 -38.77 18.94 21.83
CA ILE A 92 -37.62 18.39 21.10
C ILE A 92 -38.05 17.15 20.33
N PRO A 93 -37.77 17.03 19.01
CA PRO A 93 -38.09 15.84 18.23
C PRO A 93 -37.26 14.63 18.70
N GLN A 94 -37.90 13.46 18.85
CA GLN A 94 -37.18 12.24 19.20
C GLN A 94 -36.57 11.64 17.94
N ILE A 95 -35.26 11.87 17.72
CA ILE A 95 -34.50 11.35 16.56
C ILE A 95 -33.79 10.06 17.00
N ASP A 96 -34.34 8.90 16.59
CA ASP A 96 -33.82 7.58 17.00
C ASP A 96 -32.87 6.94 15.98
N ILE A 97 -32.86 7.47 14.75
CA ILE A 97 -31.97 7.00 13.68
C ILE A 97 -31.36 8.21 12.98
N VAL A 98 -30.04 8.17 12.80
CA VAL A 98 -29.30 9.12 11.98
C VAL A 98 -28.59 8.37 10.87
N VAL A 99 -28.94 8.67 9.62
CA VAL A 99 -28.29 8.15 8.41
C VAL A 99 -27.54 9.29 7.75
N CYS A 100 -26.23 9.28 7.86
CA CYS A 100 -25.41 10.38 7.37
C CYS A 100 -24.07 9.88 6.89
N ASN A 101 -23.75 10.12 5.62
CA ASN A 101 -22.39 9.98 5.09
C ASN A 101 -21.87 11.30 4.55
N LEU A 102 -20.57 11.46 4.58
CA LEU A 102 -19.91 12.73 4.32
C LEU A 102 -19.49 12.87 2.87
N TYR A 103 -19.25 14.10 2.43
CA TYR A 103 -18.58 14.36 1.16
C TYR A 103 -17.23 13.62 1.14
N PRO A 104 -16.89 12.94 0.05
CA PRO A 104 -15.57 12.32 -0.08
C PRO A 104 -14.51 13.42 -0.26
N PHE A 105 -14.02 13.94 0.85
CA PHE A 105 -13.07 15.07 0.89
C PHE A 105 -11.85 14.79 0.01
N GLU A 106 -11.41 13.52 -0.04
CA GLU A 106 -10.30 13.07 -0.89
C GLU A 106 -10.51 13.31 -2.38
N GLN A 107 -11.75 13.37 -2.86
CA GLN A 107 -12.03 13.59 -4.29
C GLN A 107 -11.89 15.07 -4.69
N LYS A 108 -12.30 15.97 -3.80
CA LYS A 108 -12.26 17.43 -4.03
C LYS A 108 -11.89 18.18 -2.75
N PRO A 109 -10.60 18.15 -2.34
CA PRO A 109 -10.15 18.88 -1.16
C PRO A 109 -10.37 20.40 -1.32
N GLY A 110 -10.88 21.03 -0.28
CA GLY A 110 -11.11 22.48 -0.26
C GLY A 110 -11.92 22.90 0.95
N ILE A 111 -11.81 24.15 1.37
CA ILE A 111 -12.53 24.70 2.54
C ILE A 111 -14.04 24.51 2.40
N GLU A 112 -14.61 24.79 1.23
CA GLU A 112 -16.05 24.70 0.99
C GLU A 112 -16.58 23.25 0.91
N THR A 113 -15.70 22.25 0.86
CA THR A 113 -16.07 20.83 0.88
C THR A 113 -15.94 20.19 2.27
N ILE A 114 -15.54 20.99 3.28
CA ILE A 114 -15.50 20.54 4.67
C ILE A 114 -16.95 20.54 5.20
N ASP A 115 -17.44 19.35 5.54
CA ASP A 115 -18.73 19.17 6.19
C ASP A 115 -18.59 19.38 7.70
N VAL A 116 -19.41 20.25 8.28
CA VAL A 116 -19.47 20.51 9.72
C VAL A 116 -20.72 19.89 10.34
N GLY A 117 -21.85 20.02 9.66
CA GLY A 117 -23.15 19.53 10.16
C GLY A 117 -23.25 18.01 10.22
N GLY A 118 -22.74 17.32 9.17
CA GLY A 118 -22.71 15.86 9.13
C GLY A 118 -21.89 15.24 10.27
N PRO A 119 -20.62 15.63 10.45
CA PRO A 119 -19.82 15.18 11.59
C PRO A 119 -20.45 15.46 12.96
N THR A 120 -21.09 16.60 13.14
CA THR A 120 -21.78 16.94 14.41
C THR A 120 -22.89 15.94 14.69
N MET A 121 -23.79 15.70 13.75
CA MET A 121 -24.88 14.72 13.89
C MET A 121 -24.37 13.29 14.11
N ILE A 122 -23.35 12.87 13.34
CA ILE A 122 -22.75 11.53 13.49
C ILE A 122 -22.14 11.36 14.88
N ARG A 123 -21.37 12.35 15.37
CA ARG A 123 -20.78 12.33 16.74
C ARG A 123 -21.85 12.26 17.82
N ALA A 124 -22.89 13.08 17.70
CA ALA A 124 -24.01 13.10 18.65
C ALA A 124 -24.73 11.74 18.70
N ALA A 125 -25.05 11.16 17.54
CA ALA A 125 -25.71 9.87 17.44
C ALA A 125 -24.84 8.72 17.97
N ALA A 126 -23.57 8.68 17.59
CA ALA A 126 -22.62 7.66 18.06
C ALA A 126 -22.39 7.75 19.59
N LYS A 127 -22.28 8.96 20.15
CA LYS A 127 -22.21 9.18 21.60
C LYS A 127 -23.45 8.63 22.32
N ASN A 128 -24.63 8.82 21.74
CA ASN A 128 -25.90 8.37 22.32
C ASN A 128 -26.36 7.02 21.74
N SER A 129 -25.43 6.15 21.36
CA SER A 129 -25.71 4.90 20.66
C SER A 129 -26.65 3.94 21.39
N HIS A 130 -26.75 4.03 22.72
CA HIS A 130 -27.74 3.25 23.49
C HIS A 130 -29.20 3.66 23.23
N SER A 131 -29.42 4.86 22.67
CA SER A 131 -30.73 5.38 22.32
C SER A 131 -30.90 5.56 20.81
N VAL A 132 -29.83 5.87 20.07
CA VAL A 132 -29.87 6.25 18.65
C VAL A 132 -29.06 5.27 17.81
N LEU A 133 -29.60 4.87 16.67
CA LEU A 133 -28.83 4.17 15.64
C LEU A 133 -28.14 5.19 14.73
N VAL A 134 -26.86 4.97 14.46
CA VAL A 134 -26.09 5.78 13.51
C VAL A 134 -25.62 4.93 12.36
N VAL A 135 -25.90 5.35 11.12
CA VAL A 135 -25.54 4.62 9.89
C VAL A 135 -24.76 5.57 8.97
N VAL A 136 -23.52 5.21 8.66
CA VAL A 136 -22.60 6.07 7.89
C VAL A 136 -22.21 5.48 6.53
N SER A 137 -22.67 4.28 6.20
CA SER A 137 -22.37 3.63 4.92
C SER A 137 -23.63 2.99 4.33
N PRO A 138 -23.86 3.07 2.99
CA PRO A 138 -24.87 2.28 2.31
C PRO A 138 -24.74 0.77 2.52
N ASP A 139 -23.52 0.26 2.74
CA ASP A 139 -23.25 -1.16 2.99
C ASP A 139 -23.94 -1.69 4.26
N ASP A 140 -24.31 -0.79 5.18
CA ASP A 140 -24.96 -1.15 6.44
C ASP A 140 -26.49 -1.15 6.36
N TYR A 141 -27.07 -0.65 5.26
CA TYR A 141 -28.55 -0.54 5.13
C TYR A 141 -29.25 -1.90 5.24
N GLY A 142 -28.71 -2.91 4.57
CA GLY A 142 -29.29 -4.26 4.63
C GLY A 142 -29.29 -4.86 6.05
N LEU A 143 -28.19 -4.72 6.76
CA LEU A 143 -28.05 -5.20 8.14
C LEU A 143 -29.03 -4.50 9.09
N VAL A 144 -29.16 -3.17 8.96
CA VAL A 144 -30.07 -2.39 9.82
C VAL A 144 -31.52 -2.64 9.45
N ALA A 145 -31.85 -2.75 8.16
CA ALA A 145 -33.21 -3.09 7.70
C ALA A 145 -33.66 -4.42 8.28
N GLU A 146 -32.88 -5.46 8.18
CA GLU A 146 -33.17 -6.79 8.74
C GLU A 146 -33.39 -6.74 10.27
N ALA A 147 -32.54 -5.98 10.98
CA ALA A 147 -32.66 -5.81 12.43
C ALA A 147 -33.95 -5.09 12.83
N LEU A 148 -34.35 -4.06 12.07
CA LEU A 148 -35.62 -3.32 12.30
C LEU A 148 -36.83 -4.18 12.00
N GLU A 149 -36.87 -4.87 10.87
CA GLU A 149 -37.99 -5.74 10.46
C GLU A 149 -38.23 -6.89 11.46
N LYS A 150 -37.16 -7.44 12.03
CA LYS A 150 -37.21 -8.48 13.06
C LYS A 150 -37.45 -7.96 14.47
N GLY A 151 -37.48 -6.64 14.68
CA GLY A 151 -37.51 -6.03 16.00
C GLY A 151 -36.36 -6.37 16.91
N LYS A 152 -35.18 -6.68 16.31
CA LYS A 152 -33.94 -7.18 17.00
C LYS A 152 -32.77 -6.21 16.90
N VAL A 153 -33.01 -4.93 17.14
CA VAL A 153 -31.92 -3.95 17.25
C VAL A 153 -31.20 -4.15 18.59
N THR A 154 -30.10 -4.90 18.57
CA THR A 154 -29.33 -5.26 19.76
C THR A 154 -28.37 -4.15 20.19
N ASP A 155 -27.97 -4.14 21.47
CA ASP A 155 -26.92 -3.23 21.97
C ASP A 155 -25.55 -3.48 21.29
N GLN A 156 -25.30 -4.72 20.88
CA GLN A 156 -24.09 -5.07 20.12
C GLN A 156 -24.09 -4.38 18.75
N LEU A 157 -25.20 -4.45 18.00
CA LEU A 157 -25.33 -3.77 16.70
C LEU A 157 -25.16 -2.26 16.85
N ARG A 158 -25.75 -1.66 17.89
CA ARG A 158 -25.61 -0.23 18.18
C ARG A 158 -24.14 0.17 18.43
N LYS A 159 -23.42 -0.63 19.21
CA LYS A 159 -21.99 -0.40 19.47
C LYS A 159 -21.15 -0.53 18.20
N GLU A 160 -21.42 -1.53 17.36
CA GLU A 160 -20.71 -1.73 16.10
C GLU A 160 -20.91 -0.56 15.13
N LEU A 161 -22.15 -0.09 14.98
CA LEU A 161 -22.47 1.07 14.14
C LEU A 161 -21.83 2.36 14.70
N ALA A 162 -21.82 2.55 16.01
CA ALA A 162 -21.15 3.69 16.65
C ALA A 162 -19.63 3.64 16.44
N ALA A 163 -19.01 2.47 16.52
CA ALA A 163 -17.60 2.31 16.19
C ALA A 163 -17.30 2.67 14.73
N ARG A 164 -18.13 2.18 13.77
CA ARG A 164 -18.01 2.53 12.36
C ARG A 164 -18.15 4.03 12.12
N ALA A 165 -19.06 4.69 12.85
CA ALA A 165 -19.25 6.14 12.78
C ALA A 165 -18.00 6.91 13.22
N PHE A 166 -17.37 6.54 14.35
CA PHE A 166 -16.13 7.17 14.78
C PHE A 166 -14.95 6.87 13.87
N TYR A 167 -14.83 5.67 13.30
CA TYR A 167 -13.81 5.38 12.29
C TYR A 167 -14.02 6.22 11.03
N HIS A 168 -15.26 6.40 10.58
CA HIS A 168 -15.59 7.23 9.43
C HIS A 168 -15.19 8.70 9.65
N LEU A 169 -15.49 9.25 10.83
CA LEU A 169 -15.11 10.61 11.22
C LEU A 169 -13.58 10.77 11.32
N SER A 170 -12.91 9.83 11.99
CA SER A 170 -11.44 9.86 12.13
C SER A 170 -10.75 9.82 10.77
N PHE A 171 -11.24 8.97 9.85
CA PHE A 171 -10.75 8.92 8.47
C PHE A 171 -10.96 10.26 7.74
N TYR A 172 -12.12 10.88 7.92
CA TYR A 172 -12.48 12.17 7.33
C TYR A 172 -11.62 13.31 7.88
N ASP A 173 -11.58 13.46 9.21
CA ASP A 173 -10.83 14.52 9.91
C ASP A 173 -9.33 14.45 9.63
N SER A 174 -8.77 13.24 9.55
CA SER A 174 -7.36 13.01 9.21
C SER A 174 -6.98 13.57 7.84
N GLN A 175 -7.88 13.48 6.85
CA GLN A 175 -7.63 14.02 5.51
C GLN A 175 -7.70 15.56 5.51
N ILE A 176 -8.62 16.13 6.29
CA ILE A 176 -8.74 17.58 6.45
C ILE A 176 -7.48 18.12 7.14
N GLY A 177 -7.02 17.48 8.21
CA GLY A 177 -5.79 17.85 8.90
C GLY A 177 -4.59 17.85 7.95
N SER A 178 -4.45 16.80 7.14
CA SER A 178 -3.39 16.71 6.13
C SER A 178 -3.51 17.77 5.02
N PHE A 179 -4.72 18.22 4.69
CA PHE A 179 -4.93 19.30 3.70
C PHE A 179 -4.44 20.65 4.21
N PHE A 180 -4.59 20.95 5.50
CA PHE A 180 -4.13 22.21 6.09
C PHE A 180 -2.67 22.20 6.50
N SER A 181 -2.07 21.04 6.71
CA SER A 181 -0.69 20.92 7.20
C SER A 181 0.30 20.77 6.05
N ASN A 182 1.35 21.62 6.08
CA ASN A 182 2.57 21.45 5.28
C ASN A 182 3.73 20.89 6.15
N GLU A 183 3.46 20.56 7.41
CA GLU A 183 4.47 20.05 8.32
C GLU A 183 4.79 18.59 8.00
N LYS A 184 6.09 18.31 7.81
CA LYS A 184 6.55 16.98 7.45
C LYS A 184 6.40 15.97 8.58
N PHE A 185 6.64 16.38 9.82
CA PHE A 185 6.57 15.56 11.02
C PHE A 185 5.74 16.28 12.09
N PRO A 186 4.39 16.29 11.97
CA PRO A 186 3.52 16.98 12.91
C PRO A 186 3.59 16.31 14.29
N GLN A 187 3.31 17.09 15.34
CA GLN A 187 3.30 16.57 16.71
C GLN A 187 2.28 15.45 16.91
N GLU A 188 1.12 15.56 16.29
CA GLU A 188 0.09 14.52 16.26
C GLU A 188 -0.07 14.03 14.83
N LEU A 189 0.18 12.74 14.61
CA LEU A 189 0.05 12.12 13.27
C LEU A 189 -1.16 11.23 13.23
N THR A 190 -1.98 11.45 12.20
CA THR A 190 -3.06 10.52 11.83
C THR A 190 -2.83 10.01 10.41
N VAL A 191 -3.09 8.71 10.19
CA VAL A 191 -2.97 8.07 8.87
C VAL A 191 -4.32 7.51 8.47
N SER A 192 -4.92 8.10 7.44
CA SER A 192 -6.18 7.59 6.88
C SER A 192 -5.94 6.32 6.09
N LEU A 193 -6.55 5.23 6.48
CA LEU A 193 -6.45 3.95 5.79
C LEU A 193 -7.84 3.35 5.57
N ARG A 194 -8.15 2.98 4.31
CA ARG A 194 -9.39 2.27 3.96
C ARG A 194 -9.05 0.84 3.59
N ARG A 195 -9.77 -0.13 4.19
CA ARG A 195 -9.58 -1.53 3.88
C ARG A 195 -9.93 -1.80 2.41
N LEU A 196 -8.96 -2.35 1.67
CA LEU A 196 -9.17 -2.81 0.30
C LEU A 196 -9.80 -4.20 0.30
N ASN A 197 -9.17 -5.16 0.99
CA ASN A 197 -9.67 -6.54 1.08
C ASN A 197 -9.14 -7.25 2.34
N ILE A 198 -9.77 -8.37 2.66
CA ILE A 198 -9.26 -9.35 3.61
C ILE A 198 -8.38 -10.31 2.82
N LEU A 199 -7.20 -10.62 3.33
CA LEU A 199 -6.26 -11.55 2.72
C LEU A 199 -6.60 -12.99 3.11
N ARG A 200 -6.12 -13.96 2.33
CA ARG A 200 -6.25 -15.37 2.65
C ARG A 200 -5.68 -15.70 4.04
N TYR A 201 -4.54 -15.10 4.40
CA TYR A 201 -3.92 -15.08 5.74
C TYR A 201 -2.81 -14.02 5.75
N GLY A 202 -2.23 -13.73 6.91
CA GLY A 202 -1.08 -12.84 7.07
C GLY A 202 0.21 -13.47 6.53
N GLU A 203 1.27 -13.48 7.31
CA GLU A 203 2.52 -14.17 6.96
C GLU A 203 2.38 -15.70 7.16
N ASN A 204 1.70 -16.12 8.22
CA ASN A 204 1.46 -17.52 8.53
C ASN A 204 -0.02 -17.88 8.41
N PRO A 205 -0.37 -19.13 8.05
CA PRO A 205 -1.75 -19.54 7.80
C PRO A 205 -2.73 -19.32 8.96
N HIS A 206 -2.25 -19.27 10.19
CA HIS A 206 -3.06 -19.03 11.39
C HIS A 206 -3.29 -17.53 11.69
N GLN A 207 -2.62 -16.62 10.96
CA GLN A 207 -2.74 -15.18 11.16
C GLN A 207 -3.78 -14.59 10.20
N ALA A 208 -4.81 -13.95 10.72
CA ALA A 208 -5.69 -13.13 9.90
C ALA A 208 -4.94 -11.91 9.35
N GLY A 209 -5.24 -11.51 8.13
CA GLY A 209 -4.63 -10.36 7.48
C GLY A 209 -5.62 -9.57 6.64
N ALA A 210 -5.40 -8.28 6.50
CA ALA A 210 -6.14 -7.41 5.61
C ALA A 210 -5.22 -6.35 5.01
N LEU A 211 -5.50 -5.96 3.78
CA LEU A 211 -4.80 -4.89 3.07
C LEU A 211 -5.59 -3.60 3.17
N TYR A 212 -4.91 -2.52 3.52
CA TYR A 212 -5.45 -1.18 3.58
C TYR A 212 -4.71 -0.24 2.62
N LEU A 213 -5.40 0.77 2.12
CA LEU A 213 -4.83 1.80 1.25
C LEU A 213 -5.03 3.19 1.82
N MET A 214 -4.05 4.08 1.59
CA MET A 214 -4.20 5.51 1.77
C MET A 214 -5.13 6.10 0.70
N PRO A 215 -5.91 7.15 1.01
CA PRO A 215 -6.67 7.89 0.01
C PRO A 215 -5.75 8.41 -1.10
N LYS A 216 -6.21 8.32 -2.35
CA LYS A 216 -5.45 8.76 -3.53
C LYS A 216 -4.09 8.07 -3.75
N ALA A 217 -3.76 7.04 -2.99
CA ALA A 217 -2.53 6.30 -3.24
C ALA A 217 -2.51 5.78 -4.68
N ASN A 218 -1.49 6.16 -5.44
CA ASN A 218 -1.27 5.65 -6.80
C ASN A 218 -0.40 4.38 -6.77
N SER A 219 -0.53 3.61 -5.70
CA SER A 219 0.25 2.39 -5.49
C SER A 219 -0.19 1.26 -6.44
N PRO A 220 0.74 0.60 -7.13
CA PRO A 220 0.44 -0.61 -7.89
C PRO A 220 -0.18 -1.73 -7.05
N ILE A 221 0.16 -1.82 -5.76
CA ILE A 221 -0.44 -2.78 -4.81
C ILE A 221 -1.95 -2.56 -4.68
N GLY A 222 -2.40 -1.31 -4.68
CA GLY A 222 -3.84 -0.99 -4.64
C GLY A 222 -4.59 -1.27 -5.94
N LYS A 223 -3.87 -1.48 -7.03
CA LYS A 223 -4.41 -1.75 -8.36
C LYS A 223 -4.32 -3.21 -8.77
N LEU A 224 -3.86 -4.09 -7.86
CA LEU A 224 -3.77 -5.51 -8.15
C LEU A 224 -5.13 -6.10 -8.52
N LYS A 225 -5.20 -6.67 -9.73
CA LYS A 225 -6.36 -7.39 -10.23
C LYS A 225 -6.02 -8.87 -10.31
N HIS A 226 -6.78 -9.70 -9.61
CA HIS A 226 -6.66 -11.15 -9.66
C HIS A 226 -7.27 -11.68 -10.95
N LEU A 227 -6.47 -12.32 -11.78
CA LEU A 227 -6.92 -12.89 -13.05
C LEU A 227 -7.06 -14.41 -13.00
N TRP A 228 -6.26 -15.09 -12.17
CA TRP A 228 -6.27 -16.54 -12.08
C TRP A 228 -5.55 -17.07 -10.82
N GLY A 229 -5.91 -18.28 -10.40
CA GLY A 229 -5.18 -19.10 -9.45
C GLY A 229 -5.38 -18.67 -8.00
N ARG A 230 -4.30 -18.77 -7.20
CA ARG A 230 -4.39 -18.54 -5.75
C ARG A 230 -4.57 -17.06 -5.39
N GLU A 231 -5.31 -16.83 -4.32
CA GLU A 231 -5.42 -15.54 -3.67
C GLU A 231 -4.14 -15.19 -2.88
N LEU A 232 -3.92 -13.91 -2.64
CA LEU A 232 -2.72 -13.41 -1.96
C LEU A 232 -2.79 -13.63 -0.45
N SER A 233 -1.63 -13.95 0.12
CA SER A 233 -1.33 -13.85 1.54
C SER A 233 -0.53 -12.58 1.83
N GLY A 234 -0.30 -12.28 3.11
CA GLY A 234 0.57 -11.18 3.51
C GLY A 234 1.98 -11.31 2.95
N THR A 235 2.53 -12.52 2.93
CA THR A 235 3.86 -12.82 2.33
C THR A 235 3.89 -12.49 0.84
N ASN A 236 2.85 -12.91 0.10
CA ASN A 236 2.79 -12.61 -1.34
C ASN A 236 2.71 -11.10 -1.63
N ILE A 237 1.94 -10.34 -0.83
CA ILE A 237 1.89 -8.88 -0.94
C ILE A 237 3.27 -8.26 -0.70
N GLY A 238 3.98 -8.72 0.32
CA GLY A 238 5.34 -8.26 0.63
C GLY A 238 6.33 -8.55 -0.51
N ASP A 239 6.29 -9.77 -1.08
CA ASP A 239 7.13 -10.14 -2.21
C ASP A 239 6.81 -9.33 -3.48
N ILE A 240 5.51 -9.14 -3.80
CA ILE A 240 5.09 -8.26 -4.91
C ILE A 240 5.58 -6.84 -4.68
N TYR A 241 5.39 -6.28 -3.47
CA TYR A 241 5.83 -4.93 -3.13
C TYR A 241 7.34 -4.77 -3.32
N THR A 242 8.13 -5.70 -2.78
CA THR A 242 9.59 -5.66 -2.92
C THR A 242 10.03 -5.82 -4.37
N GLY A 243 9.36 -6.69 -5.14
CA GLY A 243 9.59 -6.84 -6.57
C GLY A 243 9.27 -5.56 -7.35
N LEU A 244 8.16 -4.89 -7.05
CA LEU A 244 7.78 -3.61 -7.64
C LEU A 244 8.83 -2.52 -7.35
N GLU A 245 9.30 -2.42 -6.10
CA GLU A 245 10.36 -1.49 -5.71
C GLU A 245 11.68 -1.78 -6.42
N THR A 246 11.95 -3.05 -6.72
CA THR A 246 13.12 -3.48 -7.49
C THR A 246 13.01 -3.06 -8.95
N VAL A 247 11.94 -3.47 -9.63
CA VAL A 247 11.83 -3.27 -11.10
C VAL A 247 11.56 -1.82 -11.48
N ARG A 248 10.98 -0.99 -10.59
CA ARG A 248 10.76 0.43 -10.84
C ARG A 248 12.06 1.25 -10.96
N GLN A 249 13.18 0.74 -10.43
CA GLN A 249 14.49 1.38 -10.56
C GLN A 249 15.01 1.39 -12.00
N PHE A 250 14.38 0.62 -12.89
CA PHE A 250 14.84 0.42 -14.26
C PHE A 250 13.84 0.95 -15.29
N SER A 251 14.31 1.78 -16.21
CA SER A 251 13.53 2.25 -17.37
C SER A 251 13.41 1.17 -18.46
N LYS A 252 14.47 0.36 -18.61
CA LYS A 252 14.49 -0.81 -19.51
C LYS A 252 13.56 -1.92 -19.00
N PRO A 253 13.13 -2.87 -19.86
CA PRO A 253 12.46 -4.08 -19.39
C PRO A 253 13.26 -4.76 -18.28
N ALA A 254 12.63 -4.98 -17.15
CA ALA A 254 13.25 -5.54 -15.95
C ALA A 254 12.36 -6.61 -15.33
N ALA A 255 13.00 -7.63 -14.78
CA ALA A 255 12.38 -8.71 -14.04
C ALA A 255 13.06 -8.90 -12.68
N ALA A 256 12.26 -9.17 -11.66
CA ALA A 256 12.70 -9.61 -10.35
C ALA A 256 11.96 -10.90 -9.97
N VAL A 257 12.68 -11.90 -9.52
CA VAL A 257 12.14 -13.10 -8.89
C VAL A 257 12.36 -12.94 -7.39
N MET A 258 11.27 -12.83 -6.64
CA MET A 258 11.29 -12.53 -5.21
C MET A 258 10.90 -13.76 -4.39
N LYS A 259 11.49 -13.89 -3.21
CA LYS A 259 11.13 -14.89 -2.22
C LYS A 259 11.48 -14.40 -0.82
N HIS A 260 10.49 -14.36 0.07
CA HIS A 260 10.68 -13.93 1.47
C HIS A 260 11.27 -12.52 1.58
N LEU A 261 10.73 -11.56 0.79
CA LEU A 261 11.14 -10.15 0.71
C LEU A 261 12.58 -9.94 0.19
N SER A 262 13.21 -10.97 -0.37
CA SER A 262 14.54 -10.90 -0.95
C SER A 262 14.52 -11.36 -2.40
N PRO A 263 15.32 -10.77 -3.29
CA PRO A 263 15.42 -11.25 -4.66
C PRO A 263 16.25 -12.53 -4.75
N CYS A 264 15.75 -13.50 -5.52
CA CYS A 264 16.54 -14.63 -6.00
C CYS A 264 17.36 -14.24 -7.23
N GLY A 265 16.76 -13.41 -8.09
CA GLY A 265 17.39 -12.89 -9.28
C GLY A 265 16.78 -11.60 -9.76
N ILE A 266 17.62 -10.70 -10.25
CA ILE A 266 17.23 -9.42 -10.86
C ILE A 266 17.96 -9.31 -12.19
N ALA A 267 17.22 -8.92 -13.23
CA ALA A 267 17.85 -8.68 -14.53
C ALA A 267 17.08 -7.63 -15.35
N THR A 268 17.80 -7.03 -16.30
CA THR A 268 17.18 -6.27 -17.38
C THR A 268 17.48 -6.92 -18.75
N GLY A 269 16.60 -6.67 -19.71
CA GLY A 269 16.70 -7.21 -21.08
C GLY A 269 16.25 -6.19 -22.12
N LYS A 270 16.24 -6.60 -23.37
CA LYS A 270 15.65 -5.84 -24.49
C LYS A 270 14.13 -5.84 -24.43
N ASP A 271 13.55 -6.90 -23.89
CA ASP A 271 12.13 -7.16 -23.72
C ASP A 271 11.85 -7.93 -22.42
N SER A 272 10.57 -8.21 -22.13
CA SER A 272 10.15 -8.94 -20.93
C SER A 272 10.60 -10.41 -20.92
N GLU A 273 10.70 -11.04 -22.09
CA GLU A 273 11.18 -12.42 -22.23
C GLU A 273 12.63 -12.50 -21.75
N GLU A 274 13.53 -11.71 -22.35
CA GLU A 274 14.96 -11.74 -22.02
C GLU A 274 15.22 -11.34 -20.55
N ALA A 275 14.51 -10.30 -20.05
CA ALA A 275 14.64 -9.89 -18.65
C ALA A 275 14.24 -11.02 -17.70
N LEU A 276 13.12 -11.70 -17.97
CA LEU A 276 12.62 -12.79 -17.14
C LEU A 276 13.50 -14.03 -17.22
N ASP A 277 13.92 -14.42 -18.40
CA ASP A 277 14.83 -15.56 -18.62
C ASP A 277 16.13 -15.38 -17.80
N ARG A 278 16.72 -14.21 -17.87
CA ARG A 278 17.92 -13.84 -17.10
C ARG A 278 17.64 -13.87 -15.59
N ALA A 279 16.53 -13.29 -15.13
CA ALA A 279 16.21 -13.22 -13.70
C ALA A 279 15.98 -14.61 -13.09
N VAL A 280 15.33 -15.52 -13.82
CA VAL A 280 15.14 -16.92 -13.41
C VAL A 280 16.48 -17.68 -13.39
N LYS A 281 17.33 -17.45 -14.41
CA LYS A 281 18.64 -18.10 -14.53
C LYS A 281 19.69 -17.55 -13.56
N ALA A 282 19.41 -16.44 -12.88
CA ALA A 282 20.31 -15.91 -11.85
C ALA A 282 20.50 -16.88 -10.69
N ASP A 283 19.40 -17.49 -10.21
CA ASP A 283 19.38 -18.56 -9.22
C ASP A 283 18.13 -19.43 -9.44
N PRO A 284 18.20 -20.41 -10.33
CA PRO A 284 17.04 -21.25 -10.64
C PRO A 284 16.58 -22.13 -9.46
N VAL A 285 17.47 -22.41 -8.51
CA VAL A 285 17.11 -23.18 -7.31
C VAL A 285 16.23 -22.37 -6.37
N SER A 286 16.63 -21.15 -6.06
CA SER A 286 15.86 -20.27 -5.17
C SER A 286 14.60 -19.69 -5.84
N ALA A 287 14.62 -19.54 -7.18
CA ALA A 287 13.46 -19.07 -7.94
C ALA A 287 12.25 -20.01 -7.87
N PHE A 288 12.46 -21.29 -7.49
CA PHE A 288 11.37 -22.23 -7.24
C PHE A 288 10.41 -21.74 -6.15
N GLY A 289 9.11 -21.64 -6.46
CA GLY A 289 8.08 -21.10 -5.55
C GLY A 289 8.17 -19.59 -5.34
N GLY A 290 8.93 -18.87 -6.17
CA GLY A 290 9.08 -17.44 -6.10
C GLY A 290 7.91 -16.65 -6.69
N VAL A 291 7.94 -15.36 -6.44
CA VAL A 291 7.03 -14.34 -7.00
C VAL A 291 7.77 -13.60 -8.12
N VAL A 292 7.24 -13.68 -9.31
CA VAL A 292 7.78 -12.98 -10.51
C VAL A 292 7.12 -11.60 -10.64
N VAL A 293 7.93 -10.57 -10.75
CA VAL A 293 7.47 -9.19 -11.00
C VAL A 293 8.19 -8.61 -12.22
N LEU A 294 7.42 -8.06 -13.17
CA LEU A 294 7.92 -7.36 -14.36
C LEU A 294 7.52 -5.88 -14.31
N ASN A 295 8.32 -5.00 -14.93
CA ASN A 295 7.94 -3.59 -15.13
C ASN A 295 7.33 -3.30 -16.52
N LYS A 296 7.28 -4.29 -17.41
CA LYS A 296 6.67 -4.21 -18.74
C LYS A 296 5.65 -5.34 -18.92
N PRO A 297 4.71 -5.21 -19.86
CA PRO A 297 3.72 -6.25 -20.15
C PRO A 297 4.32 -7.62 -20.39
N MET A 298 3.57 -8.67 -20.02
CA MET A 298 3.91 -10.07 -20.33
C MET A 298 3.19 -10.53 -21.58
N ASP A 299 3.95 -10.93 -22.58
CA ASP A 299 3.47 -11.61 -23.77
C ASP A 299 3.64 -13.13 -23.68
N VAL A 300 3.30 -13.84 -24.77
CA VAL A 300 3.42 -15.31 -24.85
C VAL A 300 4.87 -15.76 -24.70
N SER A 301 5.84 -14.99 -25.21
CA SER A 301 7.27 -15.33 -25.14
C SER A 301 7.74 -15.34 -23.68
N ALA A 302 7.45 -14.27 -22.94
CA ALA A 302 7.77 -14.20 -21.52
C ALA A 302 6.99 -15.26 -20.70
N ALA A 303 5.72 -15.53 -21.03
CA ALA A 303 4.94 -16.58 -20.36
C ALA A 303 5.51 -17.98 -20.57
N LYS A 304 6.13 -18.26 -21.72
CA LYS A 304 6.82 -19.54 -21.98
C LYS A 304 7.96 -19.79 -21.00
N ILE A 305 8.68 -18.76 -20.57
CA ILE A 305 9.74 -18.91 -19.56
C ILE A 305 9.16 -19.52 -18.28
N ILE A 306 8.02 -18.99 -17.80
CA ILE A 306 7.32 -19.55 -16.63
C ILE A 306 6.80 -20.96 -16.91
N ALA A 307 6.23 -21.19 -18.09
CA ALA A 307 5.65 -22.46 -18.47
C ALA A 307 6.70 -23.59 -18.56
N THR A 308 7.91 -23.26 -19.01
CA THR A 308 9.01 -24.19 -19.18
C THR A 308 9.98 -24.20 -18.01
N PHE A 309 9.88 -23.25 -17.09
CA PHE A 309 10.69 -23.22 -15.88
C PHE A 309 10.40 -24.48 -15.04
N LYS A 310 11.26 -25.47 -15.24
CA LYS A 310 11.33 -26.70 -14.44
C LYS A 310 12.77 -26.82 -13.99
N ASN A 311 13.02 -26.90 -12.69
CA ASN A 311 14.20 -27.65 -12.31
C ASN A 311 13.84 -29.13 -12.49
N GLU A 312 14.80 -30.03 -12.56
CA GLU A 312 14.69 -31.42 -13.01
C GLU A 312 13.56 -32.24 -12.35
N LYS A 313 12.91 -31.74 -11.32
CA LYS A 313 11.82 -32.40 -10.64
C LYS A 313 10.50 -31.64 -10.60
N GLU A 314 10.45 -30.31 -10.43
CA GLU A 314 9.17 -29.56 -10.33
C GLU A 314 9.40 -28.04 -10.34
N GLY A 315 9.55 -27.40 -11.48
CA GLY A 315 9.55 -25.94 -11.54
C GLY A 315 8.21 -25.37 -11.08
N ASN A 316 8.20 -24.41 -10.17
CA ASN A 316 7.00 -23.77 -9.69
C ASN A 316 7.24 -22.26 -9.51
N THR A 317 6.29 -21.48 -9.99
CA THR A 317 6.17 -20.05 -9.68
C THR A 317 4.88 -19.88 -8.91
N ASP A 318 4.94 -19.25 -7.76
CA ASP A 318 3.77 -19.09 -6.90
C ASP A 318 2.85 -17.97 -7.38
N ILE A 319 3.44 -16.84 -7.75
CA ILE A 319 2.72 -15.64 -8.20
C ILE A 319 3.45 -15.02 -9.39
N VAL A 320 2.67 -14.53 -10.34
CA VAL A 320 3.10 -13.64 -11.41
C VAL A 320 2.36 -12.31 -11.25
N ALA A 321 3.08 -11.23 -11.08
CA ALA A 321 2.53 -9.88 -11.00
C ALA A 321 3.20 -8.99 -12.07
N VAL A 322 2.39 -8.48 -12.99
CA VAL A 322 2.85 -7.75 -14.18
C VAL A 322 1.96 -6.54 -14.46
N PRO A 323 2.44 -5.52 -15.19
CA PRO A 323 1.58 -4.40 -15.56
C PRO A 323 0.33 -4.83 -16.31
N GLU A 324 0.53 -5.64 -17.33
CA GLU A 324 -0.49 -6.19 -18.24
C GLU A 324 -0.05 -7.58 -18.73
N ILE A 325 -0.99 -8.41 -19.10
CA ILE A 325 -0.72 -9.74 -19.70
C ILE A 325 -1.62 -9.94 -20.92
N SER A 326 -1.07 -10.47 -22.00
CA SER A 326 -1.87 -10.81 -23.19
C SER A 326 -2.78 -12.01 -22.90
N ASN A 327 -3.92 -12.09 -23.58
CA ASN A 327 -4.87 -13.20 -23.42
C ASN A 327 -4.21 -14.56 -23.68
N ASP A 328 -3.41 -14.67 -24.74
CA ASP A 328 -2.73 -15.92 -25.09
C ASP A 328 -1.69 -16.32 -24.04
N ALA A 329 -0.98 -15.34 -23.44
CA ALA A 329 -0.07 -15.59 -22.33
C ALA A 329 -0.81 -16.09 -21.09
N LEU A 330 -1.94 -15.45 -20.76
CA LEU A 330 -2.76 -15.86 -19.62
C LEU A 330 -3.31 -17.29 -19.82
N GLU A 331 -3.82 -17.62 -20.99
CA GLU A 331 -4.33 -18.96 -21.29
C GLU A 331 -3.21 -20.02 -21.27
N LEU A 332 -2.01 -19.68 -21.73
CA LEU A 332 -0.84 -20.55 -21.57
C LEU A 332 -0.55 -20.84 -20.10
N LEU A 333 -0.49 -19.80 -19.25
CA LEU A 333 -0.20 -19.95 -17.83
C LEU A 333 -1.29 -20.77 -17.12
N LYS A 334 -2.57 -20.55 -17.42
CA LYS A 334 -3.69 -21.34 -16.88
C LYS A 334 -3.56 -22.83 -17.14
N LYS A 335 -3.14 -23.19 -18.38
CA LYS A 335 -2.97 -24.60 -18.79
C LYS A 335 -1.85 -25.31 -18.05
N VAL A 336 -0.74 -24.62 -17.78
CA VAL A 336 0.46 -25.25 -17.22
C VAL A 336 0.58 -25.12 -15.70
N ARG A 337 -0.16 -24.16 -15.06
CA ARG A 337 -0.01 -23.85 -13.65
C ARG A 337 -1.36 -23.56 -12.96
N LYS A 338 -2.08 -24.60 -12.59
CA LYS A 338 -3.44 -24.47 -12.02
C LYS A 338 -3.52 -23.67 -10.71
N THR A 339 -2.47 -23.72 -9.88
CA THR A 339 -2.45 -23.08 -8.55
C THR A 339 -1.66 -21.77 -8.48
N MET A 340 -0.95 -21.40 -9.55
CA MET A 340 -0.21 -20.14 -9.60
C MET A 340 -1.16 -18.95 -9.65
N GLY A 341 -0.93 -17.94 -8.80
CA GLY A 341 -1.67 -16.68 -8.86
C GLY A 341 -1.16 -15.78 -9.98
N VAL A 342 -2.06 -15.25 -10.81
CA VAL A 342 -1.73 -14.29 -11.87
C VAL A 342 -2.43 -12.98 -11.59
N TYR A 343 -1.65 -11.91 -11.51
CA TYR A 343 -2.11 -10.57 -11.14
C TYR A 343 -1.60 -9.51 -12.11
N THR A 344 -2.45 -8.51 -12.37
CA THR A 344 -2.03 -7.29 -13.08
C THR A 344 -2.19 -6.08 -12.16
N PHE A 345 -1.33 -5.05 -12.34
CA PHE A 345 -1.32 -3.85 -11.52
C PHE A 345 -1.30 -2.53 -12.32
N GLY A 346 -1.33 -2.61 -13.66
CA GLY A 346 -1.21 -1.45 -14.53
C GLY A 346 0.20 -0.85 -14.54
N LYS A 347 0.31 0.42 -14.93
CA LYS A 347 1.60 1.12 -14.98
C LYS A 347 2.15 1.38 -13.58
N ILE A 348 3.46 1.22 -13.42
CA ILE A 348 4.19 1.69 -12.24
C ILE A 348 4.31 3.21 -12.36
N PRO A 349 3.83 4.00 -11.39
CA PRO A 349 4.00 5.45 -11.40
C PRO A 349 5.48 5.84 -11.33
N VAL A 350 5.84 6.90 -12.04
CA VAL A 350 7.19 7.47 -11.93
C VAL A 350 7.34 8.10 -10.55
N ASP A 351 6.39 8.96 -10.18
CA ASP A 351 6.39 9.65 -8.90
C ASP A 351 5.53 8.91 -7.87
N ARG A 352 5.95 8.95 -6.61
CA ARG A 352 5.15 8.49 -5.50
C ARG A 352 4.14 9.56 -5.12
N THR A 353 2.98 9.12 -4.69
CA THR A 353 1.97 9.98 -4.05
C THR A 353 2.09 9.95 -2.53
N GLU A 354 2.77 8.95 -2.00
CA GLU A 354 3.02 8.78 -0.58
C GLU A 354 4.20 9.64 -0.13
N ASN A 355 4.04 10.35 0.99
CA ASN A 355 5.05 11.28 1.49
C ASN A 355 6.12 10.61 2.35
N TRP A 356 5.81 9.41 2.90
CA TRP A 356 6.65 8.74 3.89
C TRP A 356 6.80 7.24 3.63
N ASP A 357 7.98 6.70 3.90
CA ASP A 357 8.21 5.31 4.22
C ASP A 357 7.90 5.09 5.71
N LEU A 358 6.87 4.29 5.98
CA LEU A 358 6.33 4.06 7.32
C LEU A 358 6.66 2.65 7.78
N LYS A 359 7.39 2.52 8.89
CA LYS A 359 7.74 1.24 9.50
C LYS A 359 7.09 1.11 10.88
N TYR A 360 6.34 0.05 11.07
CA TYR A 360 5.66 -0.24 12.31
C TYR A 360 6.50 -1.14 13.22
N PHE A 361 6.66 -0.72 14.47
CA PHE A 361 7.31 -1.49 15.54
C PHE A 361 6.35 -1.55 16.71
N ALA A 362 5.74 -2.65 17.01
CA ALA A 362 4.85 -2.91 18.15
C ALA A 362 4.60 -1.72 19.11
N GLY A 363 3.72 -0.80 18.75
CA GLY A 363 3.39 0.40 19.53
C GLY A 363 4.17 1.67 19.18
N ALA A 364 5.09 1.59 18.20
CA ALA A 364 5.80 2.74 17.65
C ALA A 364 5.80 2.73 16.12
N VAL A 365 5.97 3.89 15.52
CA VAL A 365 6.06 4.06 14.08
C VAL A 365 7.26 4.93 13.74
N LEU A 366 8.10 4.47 12.83
CA LEU A 366 9.13 5.29 12.22
C LEU A 366 8.62 5.83 10.88
N LEU A 367 8.66 7.15 10.75
CA LEU A 367 8.46 7.84 9.48
C LEU A 367 9.80 8.32 8.94
N GLN A 368 10.05 8.09 7.68
CA GLN A 368 11.24 8.58 7.00
C GLN A 368 10.91 8.87 5.53
N ASP A 369 11.81 9.58 4.86
CA ASP A 369 11.72 9.73 3.41
C ASP A 369 11.94 8.40 2.71
N TYR A 370 11.30 8.23 1.55
CA TYR A 370 11.71 7.18 0.64
C TYR A 370 13.12 7.45 0.14
N ASP A 371 13.97 6.43 0.13
CA ASP A 371 15.28 6.49 -0.49
C ASP A 371 15.17 6.30 -2.01
N ASP A 372 14.56 7.26 -2.69
CA ASP A 372 14.43 7.30 -4.14
C ASP A 372 15.65 8.01 -4.80
N ASN A 373 15.64 8.20 -6.11
CA ASN A 373 16.63 8.98 -6.89
C ASN A 373 18.07 8.48 -6.82
N VAL A 374 18.28 7.19 -6.99
CA VAL A 374 19.62 6.58 -7.05
C VAL A 374 20.45 7.15 -8.21
N GLU A 375 19.81 7.42 -9.36
CA GLU A 375 20.49 7.89 -10.56
C GLU A 375 21.17 9.24 -10.38
N GLU A 376 20.60 10.11 -9.53
CA GLU A 376 21.22 11.41 -9.21
C GLU A 376 22.59 11.27 -8.55
N SER A 377 22.80 10.18 -7.80
CA SER A 377 24.07 9.93 -7.12
C SER A 377 25.20 9.49 -8.06
N PHE A 378 24.89 9.02 -9.27
CA PHE A 378 25.91 8.47 -10.19
C PHE A 378 26.94 9.51 -10.63
N LYS A 379 26.57 10.79 -10.69
CA LYS A 379 27.48 11.91 -10.98
C LYS A 379 28.53 12.15 -9.90
N ASP A 380 28.28 11.71 -8.67
CA ASP A 380 29.12 11.94 -7.51
C ASP A 380 30.10 10.78 -7.26
N TRP A 381 30.01 9.72 -8.08
CA TRP A 381 30.84 8.54 -7.95
C TRP A 381 32.33 8.84 -8.24
N LYS A 382 33.20 8.27 -7.42
CA LYS A 382 34.65 8.51 -7.49
C LYS A 382 35.40 7.21 -7.74
N VAL A 383 36.19 7.16 -8.79
CA VAL A 383 37.17 6.08 -8.98
C VAL A 383 38.31 6.33 -8.00
N VAL A 384 38.58 5.39 -7.10
CA VAL A 384 39.55 5.54 -6.00
C VAL A 384 40.83 4.73 -6.21
N THR A 385 40.84 3.82 -7.19
CA THR A 385 42.02 2.99 -7.55
C THR A 385 42.78 3.55 -8.75
N LYS A 386 44.04 3.11 -8.91
CA LYS A 386 44.89 3.46 -10.07
C LYS A 386 44.27 2.97 -11.39
N LYS A 387 43.79 1.72 -11.41
CA LYS A 387 43.08 1.18 -12.56
C LYS A 387 41.65 1.74 -12.59
N LYS A 388 41.24 2.24 -13.75
CA LYS A 388 39.91 2.77 -13.97
C LYS A 388 38.96 1.70 -14.51
N PRO A 389 37.69 1.69 -14.13
CA PRO A 389 36.71 0.80 -14.74
C PRO A 389 36.45 1.18 -16.21
N THR A 390 36.11 0.20 -17.03
CA THR A 390 35.63 0.43 -18.40
C THR A 390 34.22 1.00 -18.37
N GLN A 391 33.76 1.60 -19.48
CA GLN A 391 32.38 2.11 -19.60
C GLN A 391 31.36 1.02 -19.33
N LYS A 392 31.57 -0.19 -19.85
CA LYS A 392 30.71 -1.34 -19.61
C LYS A 392 30.65 -1.72 -18.11
N GLN A 393 31.79 -1.72 -17.43
CA GLN A 393 31.79 -1.96 -15.97
C GLN A 393 31.00 -0.89 -15.21
N ILE A 394 31.11 0.38 -15.60
CA ILE A 394 30.32 1.46 -14.99
C ILE A 394 28.82 1.22 -15.19
N GLU A 395 28.38 0.84 -16.38
CA GLU A 395 26.97 0.52 -16.65
C GLU A 395 26.47 -0.65 -15.79
N LEU A 396 27.27 -1.69 -15.63
CA LEU A 396 26.96 -2.84 -14.77
C LEU A 396 27.00 -2.47 -13.27
N MET A 397 27.91 -1.57 -12.84
CA MET A 397 27.89 -0.99 -11.50
C MET A 397 26.60 -0.21 -11.23
N HIS A 398 26.13 0.61 -12.17
CA HIS A 398 24.85 1.32 -12.06
C HIS A 398 23.68 0.35 -11.92
N PHE A 399 23.63 -0.72 -12.73
CA PHE A 399 22.64 -1.77 -12.58
C PHE A 399 22.72 -2.41 -11.19
N GLY A 400 23.91 -2.81 -10.77
CA GLY A 400 24.13 -3.48 -9.50
C GLY A 400 23.76 -2.61 -8.28
N PHE A 401 24.06 -1.30 -8.33
CA PHE A 401 23.72 -0.39 -7.25
C PHE A 401 22.21 -0.14 -7.15
N LYS A 402 21.49 -0.09 -8.26
CA LYS A 402 20.02 -0.10 -8.28
C LYS A 402 19.47 -1.39 -7.69
N ALA A 403 20.05 -2.53 -8.04
CA ALA A 403 19.63 -3.84 -7.57
C ALA A 403 19.87 -4.04 -6.07
N VAL A 404 21.03 -3.63 -5.55
CA VAL A 404 21.39 -3.85 -4.13
C VAL A 404 20.48 -3.13 -3.16
N LYS A 405 19.87 -2.01 -3.56
CA LYS A 405 18.84 -1.29 -2.76
C LYS A 405 17.64 -2.16 -2.39
N SER A 406 17.37 -3.19 -3.16
CA SER A 406 16.23 -4.09 -2.90
C SER A 406 16.59 -5.26 -1.99
N VAL A 407 17.86 -5.37 -1.58
CA VAL A 407 18.38 -6.47 -0.78
C VAL A 407 18.56 -6.05 0.66
N LYS A 408 18.14 -6.91 1.61
CA LYS A 408 18.30 -6.62 3.05
C LYS A 408 19.78 -6.53 3.44
N SER A 409 20.12 -5.49 4.18
CA SER A 409 21.47 -5.22 4.70
C SER A 409 21.89 -6.21 5.82
N ASN A 410 23.18 -6.54 6.03
CA ASN A 410 24.26 -6.24 5.10
C ASN A 410 24.08 -7.01 3.81
N SER A 411 24.24 -6.37 2.67
CA SER A 411 24.10 -7.03 1.38
C SER A 411 25.25 -6.77 0.43
N VAL A 412 25.58 -7.81 -0.34
CA VAL A 412 26.57 -7.78 -1.41
C VAL A 412 26.02 -8.55 -2.60
N LEU A 413 26.18 -7.99 -3.80
CA LEU A 413 25.82 -8.64 -5.05
C LEU A 413 27.04 -8.94 -5.90
N VAL A 414 26.98 -10.02 -6.68
CA VAL A 414 27.81 -10.23 -7.86
C VAL A 414 26.93 -10.02 -9.09
N VAL A 415 27.31 -9.06 -9.94
CA VAL A 415 26.69 -8.81 -11.24
C VAL A 415 27.51 -9.47 -12.32
N ASP A 416 26.87 -10.02 -13.34
CA ASP A 416 27.50 -10.64 -14.49
C ASP A 416 28.47 -9.66 -15.20
N LYS A 417 29.53 -10.19 -15.78
CA LYS A 417 30.58 -9.41 -16.49
C LYS A 417 30.10 -8.77 -17.79
N ASP A 418 29.08 -9.36 -18.42
CA ASP A 418 28.66 -9.00 -19.77
C ASP A 418 27.26 -8.43 -19.85
N ILE A 419 26.36 -8.82 -18.96
CA ILE A 419 24.93 -8.49 -19.02
C ILE A 419 24.41 -8.01 -17.68
N PRO A 420 23.40 -7.12 -17.65
CA PRO A 420 22.81 -6.60 -16.43
C PRO A 420 21.90 -7.64 -15.75
N MET A 421 22.51 -8.57 -15.04
CA MET A 421 21.85 -9.57 -14.20
C MET A 421 22.69 -9.91 -12.97
N THR A 422 22.05 -10.30 -11.89
CA THR A 422 22.72 -10.81 -10.68
C THR A 422 23.17 -12.26 -10.90
N ARG A 423 24.33 -12.62 -10.30
CA ARG A 423 24.90 -13.97 -10.30
C ARG A 423 25.01 -14.55 -8.89
N GLY A 424 25.08 -13.68 -7.90
CA GLY A 424 25.12 -14.07 -6.49
C GLY A 424 24.61 -12.94 -5.62
N ILE A 425 23.87 -13.30 -4.55
CA ILE A 425 23.22 -12.37 -3.63
C ILE A 425 23.47 -12.81 -2.20
N GLY A 426 24.33 -12.09 -1.48
CA GLY A 426 24.45 -12.19 -0.02
C GLY A 426 23.54 -11.18 0.63
N SER A 427 22.45 -11.64 1.27
CA SER A 427 21.38 -10.81 1.83
C SER A 427 21.26 -10.99 3.35
N GLY A 428 21.04 -9.89 4.07
CA GLY A 428 20.63 -9.91 5.48
C GLY A 428 21.68 -10.45 6.45
N GLN A 429 22.95 -10.33 6.11
CA GLN A 429 24.01 -10.88 6.94
C GLN A 429 24.44 -9.93 8.05
N THR A 430 24.80 -10.47 9.22
CA THR A 430 25.30 -9.68 10.35
C THR A 430 26.71 -9.12 10.12
N SER A 431 27.48 -9.70 9.19
CA SER A 431 28.79 -9.23 8.80
C SER A 431 28.90 -8.99 7.30
N ARG A 432 29.65 -7.95 6.93
CA ARG A 432 29.92 -7.61 5.52
C ARG A 432 30.66 -8.72 4.79
N ILE A 433 31.68 -9.28 5.42
CA ILE A 433 32.42 -10.42 4.85
C ILE A 433 31.55 -11.66 4.67
N GLY A 434 30.58 -11.90 5.56
CA GLY A 434 29.61 -12.99 5.41
C GLY A 434 28.74 -12.81 4.18
N ALA A 435 28.21 -11.59 3.96
CA ALA A 435 27.45 -11.26 2.75
C ALA A 435 28.29 -11.41 1.48
N THR A 436 29.54 -10.94 1.52
CA THR A 436 30.51 -11.09 0.41
C THR A 436 30.76 -12.55 0.07
N LYS A 437 31.01 -13.37 1.09
CA LYS A 437 31.23 -14.81 0.92
C LYS A 437 30.05 -15.49 0.24
N ILE A 438 28.84 -15.30 0.76
CA ILE A 438 27.63 -15.90 0.19
C ILE A 438 27.44 -15.51 -1.27
N ALA A 439 27.58 -14.20 -1.59
CA ALA A 439 27.41 -13.72 -2.96
C ALA A 439 28.44 -14.34 -3.93
N LEU A 440 29.70 -14.44 -3.51
CA LEU A 440 30.78 -15.00 -4.33
C LEU A 440 30.65 -16.53 -4.50
N GLU A 441 30.33 -17.25 -3.43
CA GLU A 441 30.12 -18.71 -3.48
C GLU A 441 28.92 -19.08 -4.35
N GLN A 442 27.82 -18.31 -4.25
CA GLN A 442 26.65 -18.49 -5.11
C GLN A 442 26.96 -18.22 -6.59
N ALA A 443 27.74 -17.17 -6.88
CA ALA A 443 28.16 -16.87 -8.24
C ALA A 443 29.12 -17.92 -8.81
N GLY A 444 29.96 -18.54 -7.97
CA GLY A 444 30.94 -19.54 -8.37
C GLY A 444 31.88 -19.04 -9.48
N ASP A 445 32.04 -19.82 -10.53
CA ASP A 445 32.87 -19.47 -11.70
C ASP A 445 32.38 -18.24 -12.46
N LEU A 446 31.09 -17.91 -12.34
CA LEU A 446 30.47 -16.70 -12.94
C LEU A 446 30.86 -15.40 -12.20
N ALA A 447 31.53 -15.50 -11.06
CA ALA A 447 32.09 -14.33 -10.36
C ALA A 447 33.28 -13.72 -11.12
N LYS A 448 33.98 -14.54 -11.92
CA LYS A 448 35.16 -14.10 -12.66
C LYS A 448 34.83 -12.97 -13.64
N ASP A 449 35.58 -11.89 -13.55
CA ASP A 449 35.41 -10.64 -14.29
C ASP A 449 34.11 -9.90 -14.01
N GLY A 450 33.26 -10.41 -13.11
CA GLY A 450 32.01 -9.81 -12.67
C GLY A 450 32.21 -8.56 -11.81
N ILE A 451 31.10 -7.89 -11.43
CA ILE A 451 31.12 -6.71 -10.58
C ILE A 451 30.65 -7.05 -9.18
N LEU A 452 31.45 -6.78 -8.16
CA LEU A 452 31.03 -6.85 -6.77
C LEU A 452 30.41 -5.52 -6.34
N VAL A 453 29.20 -5.56 -5.81
CA VAL A 453 28.41 -4.38 -5.41
C VAL A 453 28.04 -4.51 -3.94
N SER A 454 28.37 -3.52 -3.13
CA SER A 454 28.01 -3.48 -1.71
C SER A 454 27.03 -2.34 -1.40
N ASP A 455 26.09 -2.59 -0.51
CA ASP A 455 25.11 -1.58 -0.05
C ASP A 455 25.70 -0.52 0.89
N SER A 456 26.96 -0.75 1.37
CA SER A 456 27.73 0.19 2.22
C SER A 456 29.22 -0.07 2.07
N PHE A 457 30.05 0.62 2.88
CA PHE A 457 31.50 0.49 2.88
C PHE A 457 32.00 -0.87 3.42
N PHE A 458 33.19 -1.27 3.02
CA PHE A 458 33.91 -2.39 3.62
C PHE A 458 34.65 -1.92 4.88
N PRO A 459 34.37 -2.48 6.07
CA PRO A 459 35.10 -2.11 7.30
C PRO A 459 36.55 -2.49 7.28
N PHE A 460 36.95 -3.52 6.53
CA PHE A 460 38.25 -4.08 6.37
C PHE A 460 38.51 -4.48 4.91
N ASP A 461 39.74 -4.81 4.58
CA ASP A 461 40.16 -5.24 3.24
C ASP A 461 39.83 -6.71 2.91
N ASP A 462 39.24 -7.44 3.87
CA ASP A 462 38.95 -8.87 3.76
C ASP A 462 37.97 -9.18 2.61
N SER A 463 36.94 -8.36 2.42
CA SER A 463 35.97 -8.49 1.32
C SER A 463 36.63 -8.24 -0.04
N VAL A 464 37.52 -7.27 -0.13
CA VAL A 464 38.31 -6.98 -1.37
C VAL A 464 39.26 -8.12 -1.67
N LYS A 465 40.00 -8.63 -0.67
CA LYS A 465 40.87 -9.79 -0.81
C LYS A 465 40.16 -11.05 -1.24
N MET A 466 38.91 -11.24 -0.72
CA MET A 466 38.08 -12.36 -1.13
C MET A 466 37.61 -12.20 -2.57
N ALA A 467 37.14 -11.01 -2.96
CA ALA A 467 36.78 -10.68 -4.33
C ALA A 467 37.90 -10.97 -5.33
N ALA A 468 39.13 -10.59 -4.96
CA ALA A 468 40.33 -10.88 -5.77
C ALA A 468 40.58 -12.37 -5.98
N LYS A 469 40.36 -13.22 -4.95
CA LYS A 469 40.46 -14.70 -5.04
C LYS A 469 39.48 -15.30 -6.02
N PHE A 470 38.24 -14.74 -6.11
CA PHE A 470 37.23 -15.16 -7.04
C PHE A 470 37.35 -14.51 -8.42
N GLY A 471 38.38 -13.66 -8.64
CA GLY A 471 38.64 -13.04 -9.92
C GLY A 471 37.65 -11.92 -10.29
N ILE A 472 37.07 -11.24 -9.32
CA ILE A 472 36.18 -10.09 -9.57
C ILE A 472 36.87 -9.04 -10.43
N GLY A 473 36.16 -8.54 -11.45
CA GLY A 473 36.64 -7.58 -12.42
C GLY A 473 36.57 -6.12 -11.98
N ALA A 474 35.63 -5.76 -11.11
CA ALA A 474 35.49 -4.40 -10.56
C ALA A 474 34.65 -4.39 -9.28
N ILE A 475 34.80 -3.36 -8.45
CA ILE A 475 34.10 -3.21 -7.17
C ILE A 475 33.42 -1.85 -7.11
N VAL A 476 32.21 -1.80 -6.56
CA VAL A 476 31.51 -0.57 -6.19
C VAL A 476 30.96 -0.67 -4.76
N GLU A 477 31.24 0.33 -3.94
CA GLU A 477 30.79 0.45 -2.56
C GLU A 477 30.58 1.91 -2.16
N GLN A 478 30.13 2.16 -0.91
CA GLN A 478 29.89 3.52 -0.44
C GLN A 478 31.17 4.35 -0.26
N GLY A 479 32.23 3.79 0.32
CA GLY A 479 33.33 4.54 0.90
C GLY A 479 32.96 5.18 2.26
N GLY A 480 33.96 5.81 2.92
CA GLY A 480 33.81 6.50 4.20
C GLY A 480 34.15 5.65 5.43
N SER A 481 34.76 4.48 5.25
CA SER A 481 35.37 3.70 6.33
C SER A 481 36.70 4.33 6.78
N VAL A 482 36.99 4.21 8.07
CA VAL A 482 38.33 4.56 8.60
C VAL A 482 39.46 3.77 7.89
N ASN A 483 39.11 2.59 7.38
CA ASN A 483 40.03 1.66 6.73
C ASN A 483 39.95 1.69 5.19
N ASP A 484 39.34 2.68 4.59
CA ASP A 484 39.22 2.79 3.11
C ASP A 484 40.57 2.63 2.41
N LYS A 485 41.63 3.19 3.00
CA LYS A 485 42.97 3.07 2.47
C LYS A 485 43.41 1.61 2.30
N LEU A 486 43.10 0.73 3.25
CA LEU A 486 43.45 -0.69 3.18
C LEU A 486 42.69 -1.38 2.04
N SER A 487 41.39 -1.07 1.88
CA SER A 487 40.54 -1.61 0.80
C SER A 487 41.07 -1.15 -0.58
N ILE A 488 41.43 0.14 -0.72
CA ILE A 488 41.99 0.68 -1.96
C ILE A 488 43.34 0.03 -2.30
N GLU A 489 44.25 -0.10 -1.32
CA GLU A 489 45.54 -0.75 -1.50
C GLU A 489 45.40 -2.23 -1.91
N ALA A 490 44.45 -2.95 -1.30
CA ALA A 490 44.16 -4.34 -1.67
C ALA A 490 43.60 -4.45 -3.11
N ALA A 491 42.70 -3.54 -3.51
CA ALA A 491 42.16 -3.48 -4.87
C ALA A 491 43.24 -3.11 -5.90
N ASP A 492 44.12 -2.12 -5.61
CA ASP A 492 45.24 -1.74 -6.46
C ASP A 492 46.23 -2.88 -6.64
N LYS A 493 46.57 -3.60 -5.56
CA LYS A 493 47.44 -4.78 -5.61
C LYS A 493 46.90 -5.90 -6.47
N ALA A 494 45.56 -6.07 -6.44
CA ALA A 494 44.83 -7.07 -7.25
C ALA A 494 44.57 -6.58 -8.69
N GLY A 495 44.83 -5.32 -9.01
CA GLY A 495 44.49 -4.73 -10.31
C GLY A 495 42.99 -4.59 -10.56
N ILE A 496 42.19 -4.47 -9.50
CA ILE A 496 40.74 -4.36 -9.57
C ILE A 496 40.33 -2.88 -9.48
N PRO A 497 39.63 -2.30 -10.46
CA PRO A 497 39.09 -0.95 -10.34
C PRO A 497 38.01 -0.89 -9.27
N MET A 498 38.06 0.15 -8.43
CA MET A 498 37.12 0.36 -7.33
C MET A 498 36.52 1.76 -7.39
N VAL A 499 35.23 1.82 -7.14
CA VAL A 499 34.43 3.05 -7.20
C VAL A 499 33.73 3.26 -5.87
N PHE A 500 33.80 4.47 -5.33
CA PHE A 500 33.02 4.92 -4.18
C PHE A 500 31.79 5.72 -4.63
N THR A 501 30.62 5.33 -4.12
CA THR A 501 29.36 5.99 -4.44
C THR A 501 29.09 7.22 -3.57
N GLY A 502 29.72 7.32 -2.39
CA GLY A 502 29.41 8.32 -1.37
C GLY A 502 28.01 8.15 -0.74
N ARG A 503 27.23 7.17 -1.19
CA ARG A 503 25.86 6.94 -0.75
C ARG A 503 25.64 5.51 -0.28
N ARG A 504 25.06 5.39 0.92
CA ARG A 504 24.65 4.11 1.50
C ARG A 504 23.29 3.69 0.94
N ALA A 505 23.09 2.38 0.72
CA ALA A 505 21.85 1.82 0.17
C ALA A 505 21.25 0.76 1.10
N PHE A 506 21.21 1.03 2.41
CA PHE A 506 20.63 0.09 3.39
C PHE A 506 19.14 -0.10 3.21
N ARG A 507 18.72 -1.35 3.38
CA ARG A 507 17.35 -1.74 3.52
C ARG A 507 17.17 -2.68 4.72
N HIS A 508 16.24 -2.38 5.60
CA HIS A 508 15.89 -3.20 6.77
C HIS A 508 14.42 -3.57 6.79
#